data_73749ef518b519ed73015f6ee204fbc1
#
_entry.id   73749ef518b519ed73015f6ee204fbc1
#
_cell.length_a   1.000
_cell.length_b   1.000
_cell.length_c   1.000
_cell.angle_alpha   90.00
_cell.angle_beta   90.00
_cell.angle_gamma   90.00
#
_symmetry.space_group_name_H-M   'P 1'
#
loop_
_entity.id
_entity.type
_entity.pdbx_description
1 polymer ?
#
loop_
_entity_poly.entity_id
_entity_poly.type
_entity_poly.pdbx_seq_one_letter_code
_entity_poly.pdbx_strand_id
1 'polypeptide(L)'
;MRKLLVFVVILAALAVGLFVLAGRGGAPHVEIASPEKFAGADTPLRLVIGSPSPVESLRVTLEQNGASTEVPIDLASAKDLGDGRYEINARLGKAAVPSMTSGPARLEVVAARSGMWGLRTLESRASRDLTVRLTPPRVTVLSTHHYINAGGAEMVVYRVDPQDVASGVRVGDLEYPGHPASGARGEGVAVSDPALRVAFFALLHDQPVTTPMRVFARDEAGNAVAVDFDRRTFPKAVRQSRIELPDAFLERVVPAILAGTTEVTPTGSTLDKFLVINGDLRRRNNEKIASFAAETSAEMLWGGVTFHPFTNSAVQSAFADQRTYIYQGRDVDKQTHLGFDLASYAGTPIVAANRGKVLFAGELGIYGQTVILDHGMGVQSLYAHLSSIGVAVGSLVEKAQELGRSGMTGMAAGDHLHYTMLVHGRMVNPIEWWDSHWIDDRILRKLRGVK
;
A
#
# COMPACT_ATOMS: atom_id res chain seq x y z
N MET A 1 -76.53 -9.72 -32.05
CA MET A 1 -75.24 -9.85 -32.68
C MET A 1 -74.27 -8.68 -32.34
N ARG A 2 -74.63 -7.42 -32.55
CA ARG A 2 -73.71 -6.24 -32.34
C ARG A 2 -73.22 -6.10 -30.91
N LYS A 3 -74.05 -6.35 -29.86
CA LYS A 3 -73.64 -6.30 -28.44
C LYS A 3 -72.72 -7.45 -28.06
N LEU A 4 -72.86 -8.64 -28.65
CA LEU A 4 -71.98 -9.81 -28.42
C LEU A 4 -70.58 -9.55 -29.05
N LEU A 5 -70.53 -8.93 -30.25
CA LEU A 5 -69.31 -8.59 -30.93
C LEU A 5 -68.47 -7.54 -30.12
N VAL A 6 -69.15 -6.51 -29.59
CA VAL A 6 -68.53 -5.50 -28.75
C VAL A 6 -67.98 -6.11 -27.48
N PHE A 7 -68.68 -7.03 -26.83
CA PHE A 7 -68.23 -7.72 -25.63
C PHE A 7 -67.01 -8.60 -25.92
N VAL A 8 -66.97 -9.31 -27.03
CA VAL A 8 -65.83 -10.15 -27.45
C VAL A 8 -64.60 -9.26 -27.75
N VAL A 9 -64.77 -8.12 -28.39
CA VAL A 9 -63.69 -7.16 -28.68
C VAL A 9 -63.11 -6.55 -27.37
N ILE A 10 -63.97 -6.22 -26.39
CA ILE A 10 -63.54 -5.71 -25.09
C ILE A 10 -62.74 -6.78 -24.34
N LEU A 11 -63.24 -8.05 -24.32
CA LEU A 11 -62.55 -9.17 -23.70
C LEU A 11 -61.18 -9.44 -24.37
N ALA A 12 -61.13 -9.39 -25.70
CA ALA A 12 -59.86 -9.54 -26.44
C ALA A 12 -58.90 -8.40 -26.14
N ALA A 13 -59.38 -7.14 -26.09
CA ALA A 13 -58.57 -6.00 -25.72
C ALA A 13 -58.04 -6.06 -24.28
N LEU A 14 -58.88 -6.51 -23.33
CA LEU A 14 -58.49 -6.78 -21.94
C LEU A 14 -57.46 -7.91 -21.85
N ALA A 15 -57.66 -9.01 -22.58
CA ALA A 15 -56.68 -10.10 -22.62
C ALA A 15 -55.33 -9.67 -23.24
N VAL A 16 -55.36 -8.87 -24.30
CA VAL A 16 -54.13 -8.28 -24.88
C VAL A 16 -53.50 -7.28 -23.90
N GLY A 17 -54.30 -6.44 -23.24
CA GLY A 17 -53.80 -5.51 -22.23
C GLY A 17 -53.15 -6.23 -21.03
N LEU A 18 -53.80 -7.29 -20.52
CA LEU A 18 -53.22 -8.15 -19.47
C LEU A 18 -51.99 -8.90 -19.95
N PHE A 19 -51.97 -9.40 -21.19
CA PHE A 19 -50.79 -10.04 -21.79
C PHE A 19 -49.59 -9.09 -21.89
N VAL A 20 -49.81 -7.82 -22.31
CA VAL A 20 -48.77 -6.80 -22.38
C VAL A 20 -48.30 -6.38 -21.00
N LEU A 21 -49.22 -6.22 -20.02
CA LEU A 21 -48.90 -5.89 -18.63
C LEU A 21 -48.11 -7.02 -17.93
N ALA A 22 -48.55 -8.27 -18.14
CA ALA A 22 -47.87 -9.45 -17.59
C ALA A 22 -46.50 -9.71 -18.21
N GLY A 23 -46.25 -9.21 -19.42
CA GLY A 23 -44.95 -9.25 -20.08
C GLY A 23 -43.98 -8.10 -19.72
N ARG A 24 -44.46 -7.14 -18.91
CA ARG A 24 -43.68 -5.98 -18.45
C ARG A 24 -42.69 -6.30 -17.32
N GLY A 25 -41.81 -7.22 -17.48
CA GLY A 25 -40.69 -7.44 -16.60
C GLY A 25 -39.56 -8.04 -17.43
N GLY A 26 -38.44 -7.36 -17.55
CA GLY A 26 -37.26 -7.86 -18.26
C GLY A 26 -36.77 -9.19 -17.67
N ALA A 27 -35.93 -9.90 -18.39
CA ALA A 27 -35.15 -11.01 -17.85
C ALA A 27 -34.28 -10.52 -16.67
N PRO A 28 -33.85 -11.38 -15.75
CA PRO A 28 -32.89 -11.02 -14.74
C PRO A 28 -31.62 -10.42 -15.40
N HIS A 29 -30.98 -9.48 -14.75
CA HIS A 29 -29.63 -9.02 -15.15
C HIS A 29 -28.62 -9.72 -14.27
N VAL A 30 -27.61 -10.34 -14.88
CA VAL A 30 -26.56 -11.08 -14.16
C VAL A 30 -25.22 -10.40 -14.35
N GLU A 31 -24.55 -10.08 -13.26
CA GLU A 31 -23.19 -9.57 -13.21
C GLU A 31 -22.30 -10.54 -12.44
N ILE A 32 -21.18 -10.96 -13.04
CA ILE A 32 -20.13 -11.71 -12.36
C ILE A 32 -19.15 -10.69 -11.76
N ALA A 33 -19.32 -10.35 -10.49
CA ALA A 33 -18.50 -9.33 -9.83
C ALA A 33 -17.11 -9.86 -9.45
N SER A 34 -16.99 -11.16 -9.14
CA SER A 34 -15.69 -11.85 -8.98
C SER A 34 -15.84 -13.34 -9.29
N PRO A 35 -14.76 -14.00 -9.73
CA PRO A 35 -13.44 -13.50 -10.10
C PRO A 35 -13.45 -12.73 -11.41
N GLU A 36 -12.49 -11.78 -11.57
CA GLU A 36 -12.38 -11.00 -12.82
C GLU A 36 -11.59 -11.74 -13.90
N LYS A 37 -10.46 -12.35 -13.55
CA LYS A 37 -9.51 -12.93 -14.51
C LYS A 37 -8.97 -14.30 -14.08
N PHE A 38 -8.69 -14.49 -12.78
CA PHE A 38 -8.06 -15.70 -12.27
C PHE A 38 -8.92 -16.42 -11.24
N ALA A 39 -8.87 -17.76 -11.28
CA ALA A 39 -9.45 -18.61 -10.25
C ALA A 39 -8.41 -19.58 -9.71
N GLY A 40 -8.36 -19.77 -8.39
CA GLY A 40 -7.46 -20.67 -7.69
C GLY A 40 -8.17 -21.90 -7.11
N ALA A 41 -7.51 -22.53 -6.15
CA ALA A 41 -8.05 -23.69 -5.46
C ALA A 41 -9.28 -23.35 -4.61
N ASP A 42 -9.42 -22.09 -4.20
CA ASP A 42 -10.51 -21.58 -3.36
C ASP A 42 -10.71 -20.07 -3.57
N THR A 43 -11.40 -19.69 -4.64
CA THR A 43 -11.62 -18.30 -5.05
C THR A 43 -13.03 -17.83 -4.69
N PRO A 44 -13.20 -16.63 -4.10
CA PRO A 44 -14.52 -16.05 -3.89
C PRO A 44 -15.24 -15.83 -5.22
N LEU A 45 -16.46 -16.39 -5.33
CA LEU A 45 -17.37 -16.13 -6.44
C LEU A 45 -18.47 -15.21 -5.92
N ARG A 46 -18.56 -14.01 -6.47
CA ARG A 46 -19.58 -13.02 -6.15
C ARG A 46 -20.39 -12.69 -7.40
N LEU A 47 -21.69 -12.95 -7.31
CA LEU A 47 -22.66 -12.66 -8.35
C LEU A 47 -23.60 -11.57 -7.87
N VAL A 48 -23.92 -10.61 -8.73
CA VAL A 48 -24.96 -9.61 -8.47
C VAL A 48 -26.07 -9.81 -9.51
N ILE A 49 -27.30 -10.03 -9.02
CA ILE A 49 -28.46 -10.28 -9.86
C ILE A 49 -29.46 -9.18 -9.64
N GLY A 50 -29.79 -8.45 -10.70
CA GLY A 50 -30.91 -7.49 -10.73
C GLY A 50 -32.16 -8.16 -11.29
N SER A 51 -33.26 -8.20 -10.54
CA SER A 51 -34.49 -8.81 -11.01
C SER A 51 -35.72 -8.10 -10.40
N PRO A 52 -36.74 -7.80 -11.23
CA PRO A 52 -37.98 -7.17 -10.73
C PRO A 52 -38.86 -8.11 -9.89
N SER A 53 -38.55 -9.40 -9.86
CA SER A 53 -39.21 -10.41 -9.02
C SER A 53 -38.16 -11.49 -8.64
N PRO A 54 -38.43 -12.34 -7.62
CA PRO A 54 -37.49 -13.37 -7.19
C PRO A 54 -37.03 -14.26 -8.32
N VAL A 55 -35.70 -14.56 -8.34
CA VAL A 55 -35.11 -15.54 -9.25
C VAL A 55 -35.43 -16.93 -8.74
N GLU A 56 -35.97 -17.78 -9.63
CA GLU A 56 -36.38 -19.14 -9.29
C GLU A 56 -35.26 -20.16 -9.48
N SER A 57 -34.38 -19.93 -10.44
CA SER A 57 -33.23 -20.80 -10.65
C SER A 57 -32.00 -20.00 -11.02
N LEU A 58 -30.86 -20.42 -10.48
CA LEU A 58 -29.54 -19.92 -10.80
C LEU A 58 -28.63 -21.13 -11.03
N ARG A 59 -28.11 -21.23 -12.23
CA ARG A 59 -27.12 -22.25 -12.57
C ARG A 59 -25.80 -21.59 -12.90
N VAL A 60 -24.75 -22.07 -12.27
CA VAL A 60 -23.38 -21.64 -12.53
C VAL A 60 -22.59 -22.84 -13.00
N THR A 61 -21.91 -22.73 -14.14
CA THR A 61 -21.10 -23.80 -14.70
C THR A 61 -19.70 -23.30 -15.02
N LEU A 62 -18.72 -24.16 -14.78
CA LEU A 62 -17.34 -23.98 -15.22
C LEU A 62 -17.10 -24.90 -16.42
N GLU A 63 -16.81 -24.28 -17.55
CA GLU A 63 -16.43 -24.98 -18.79
C GLU A 63 -14.91 -25.01 -18.90
N GLN A 64 -14.34 -26.20 -19.02
CA GLN A 64 -12.90 -26.40 -19.17
C GLN A 64 -12.62 -27.68 -19.93
N ASN A 65 -11.68 -27.66 -20.91
CA ASN A 65 -11.27 -28.81 -21.70
C ASN A 65 -12.44 -29.53 -22.37
N GLY A 66 -13.49 -28.81 -22.78
CA GLY A 66 -14.69 -29.36 -23.41
C GLY A 66 -15.69 -30.01 -22.44
N ALA A 67 -15.43 -29.97 -21.15
CA ALA A 67 -16.36 -30.42 -20.10
C ALA A 67 -17.00 -29.23 -19.37
N SER A 68 -18.28 -29.36 -19.05
CA SER A 68 -19.03 -28.40 -18.27
C SER A 68 -19.36 -29.02 -16.90
N THR A 69 -18.95 -28.35 -15.82
CA THR A 69 -19.18 -28.81 -14.44
C THR A 69 -19.95 -27.76 -13.67
N GLU A 70 -21.02 -28.18 -13.01
CA GLU A 70 -21.85 -27.28 -12.21
C GLU A 70 -21.11 -26.87 -10.93
N VAL A 71 -21.15 -25.54 -10.63
CA VAL A 71 -20.65 -24.95 -9.39
C VAL A 71 -21.82 -24.86 -8.41
N PRO A 72 -21.75 -25.50 -7.23
CA PRO A 72 -22.82 -25.45 -6.25
C PRO A 72 -23.11 -24.02 -5.78
N ILE A 73 -24.35 -23.58 -5.90
CA ILE A 73 -24.81 -22.25 -5.45
C ILE A 73 -26.01 -22.44 -4.51
N ASP A 74 -25.95 -21.79 -3.37
CA ASP A 74 -27.10 -21.68 -2.46
C ASP A 74 -27.83 -20.38 -2.75
N LEU A 75 -28.93 -20.49 -3.49
CA LEU A 75 -29.79 -19.34 -3.80
C LEU A 75 -30.48 -18.76 -2.55
N ALA A 76 -30.68 -19.57 -1.50
CA ALA A 76 -31.28 -19.11 -0.24
C ALA A 76 -30.36 -18.18 0.56
N SER A 77 -29.07 -18.21 0.28
CA SER A 77 -28.07 -17.32 0.89
C SER A 77 -28.01 -15.92 0.25
N ALA A 78 -28.88 -15.62 -0.71
CA ALA A 78 -28.87 -14.34 -1.43
C ALA A 78 -29.16 -13.17 -0.46
N LYS A 79 -28.25 -12.19 -0.45
CA LYS A 79 -28.37 -10.96 0.33
C LYS A 79 -29.06 -9.89 -0.50
N ASP A 80 -30.14 -9.33 0.01
CA ASP A 80 -30.83 -8.21 -0.62
C ASP A 80 -29.97 -6.93 -0.50
N LEU A 81 -29.71 -6.29 -1.63
CA LEU A 81 -28.99 -5.01 -1.73
C LEU A 81 -29.93 -3.81 -1.91
N GLY A 82 -31.25 -4.05 -1.96
CA GLY A 82 -32.25 -3.05 -2.32
C GLY A 82 -32.42 -2.89 -3.85
N ASP A 83 -33.49 -2.19 -4.25
CA ASP A 83 -33.83 -1.89 -5.65
C ASP A 83 -33.92 -3.14 -6.56
N GLY A 84 -34.33 -4.27 -6.01
CA GLY A 84 -34.46 -5.54 -6.74
C GLY A 84 -33.12 -6.17 -7.11
N ARG A 85 -32.04 -5.83 -6.41
CA ARG A 85 -30.71 -6.42 -6.58
C ARG A 85 -30.38 -7.37 -5.42
N TYR A 86 -29.76 -8.48 -5.76
CA TYR A 86 -29.36 -9.53 -4.82
C TYR A 86 -27.90 -9.90 -5.03
N GLU A 87 -27.15 -10.03 -3.96
CA GLU A 87 -25.77 -10.52 -3.97
C GLU A 87 -25.74 -11.98 -3.49
N ILE A 88 -25.07 -12.83 -4.27
CA ILE A 88 -24.83 -14.22 -3.93
C ILE A 88 -23.33 -14.45 -3.84
N ASN A 89 -22.90 -14.95 -2.69
CA ASN A 89 -21.51 -15.27 -2.41
C ASN A 89 -21.35 -16.80 -2.36
N ALA A 90 -20.43 -17.32 -3.17
CA ALA A 90 -20.08 -18.73 -3.26
C ALA A 90 -18.55 -18.89 -3.35
N ARG A 91 -18.08 -20.11 -3.51
CA ARG A 91 -16.68 -20.43 -3.69
C ARG A 91 -16.49 -21.21 -5.00
N LEU A 92 -15.56 -20.74 -5.84
CA LEU A 92 -15.10 -21.44 -7.01
C LEU A 92 -13.72 -22.03 -6.72
N GLY A 93 -13.57 -23.34 -6.84
CA GLY A 93 -12.30 -24.01 -6.57
C GLY A 93 -12.42 -25.53 -6.53
N LYS A 94 -11.36 -26.19 -6.11
CA LYS A 94 -11.24 -27.66 -6.10
C LYS A 94 -12.31 -28.37 -5.25
N ALA A 95 -12.80 -27.73 -4.17
CA ALA A 95 -13.87 -28.31 -3.35
C ALA A 95 -15.20 -28.32 -4.08
N ALA A 96 -15.53 -27.27 -4.83
CA ALA A 96 -16.76 -27.13 -5.59
C ALA A 96 -16.69 -27.87 -6.94
N VAL A 97 -15.51 -27.84 -7.59
CA VAL A 97 -15.26 -28.45 -8.91
C VAL A 97 -13.99 -29.32 -8.81
N PRO A 98 -14.08 -30.57 -8.36
CA PRO A 98 -12.90 -31.46 -8.19
C PRO A 98 -12.12 -31.71 -9.48
N SER A 99 -12.81 -31.68 -10.63
CA SER A 99 -12.21 -31.83 -11.97
C SER A 99 -11.42 -30.63 -12.46
N MET A 100 -11.47 -29.48 -11.76
CA MET A 100 -10.81 -28.25 -12.17
C MET A 100 -9.29 -28.43 -12.32
N THR A 101 -8.72 -28.00 -13.44
CA THR A 101 -7.29 -28.08 -13.78
C THR A 101 -6.74 -26.68 -14.07
N SER A 102 -5.42 -26.50 -14.02
CA SER A 102 -4.79 -25.24 -14.44
C SER A 102 -4.97 -25.02 -15.94
N GLY A 103 -5.24 -23.78 -16.35
CA GLY A 103 -5.41 -23.38 -17.74
C GLY A 103 -6.67 -22.55 -18.00
N PRO A 104 -7.00 -22.30 -19.26
CA PRO A 104 -8.18 -21.53 -19.64
C PRO A 104 -9.47 -22.22 -19.17
N ALA A 105 -10.44 -21.42 -18.76
CA ALA A 105 -11.78 -21.86 -18.38
C ALA A 105 -12.79 -20.74 -18.68
N ARG A 106 -14.06 -21.10 -18.81
CA ARG A 106 -15.17 -20.15 -18.93
C ARG A 106 -16.18 -20.40 -17.82
N LEU A 107 -16.50 -19.37 -17.09
CA LEU A 107 -17.59 -19.35 -16.11
C LEU A 107 -18.85 -18.88 -16.83
N GLU A 108 -19.91 -19.69 -16.83
CA GLU A 108 -21.21 -19.32 -17.34
C GLU A 108 -22.22 -19.28 -16.19
N VAL A 109 -23.03 -18.24 -16.17
CA VAL A 109 -24.10 -18.03 -15.17
C VAL A 109 -25.40 -17.84 -15.91
N VAL A 110 -26.41 -18.68 -15.60
CA VAL A 110 -27.75 -18.60 -16.13
C VAL A 110 -28.72 -18.37 -15.00
N ALA A 111 -29.43 -17.25 -15.02
CA ALA A 111 -30.47 -16.93 -14.06
C ALA A 111 -31.84 -16.94 -14.75
N ALA A 112 -32.83 -17.55 -14.12
CA ALA A 112 -34.17 -17.62 -14.66
C ALA A 112 -35.22 -17.24 -13.60
N ARG A 113 -36.27 -16.58 -14.06
CA ARG A 113 -37.46 -16.25 -13.28
C ARG A 113 -38.75 -16.54 -14.06
N SER A 114 -39.82 -16.77 -13.38
CA SER A 114 -41.14 -16.84 -14.01
C SER A 114 -41.63 -15.45 -14.42
N GLY A 115 -42.20 -15.41 -15.59
CA GLY A 115 -42.94 -14.27 -16.12
C GLY A 115 -44.37 -14.69 -16.50
N MET A 116 -45.26 -13.73 -16.69
CA MET A 116 -46.64 -13.99 -17.12
C MET A 116 -47.39 -15.05 -16.24
N TRP A 117 -47.29 -14.92 -14.89
CA TRP A 117 -47.89 -15.85 -13.92
C TRP A 117 -47.48 -17.33 -14.12
N GLY A 118 -46.20 -17.57 -14.46
CA GLY A 118 -45.68 -18.92 -14.64
C GLY A 118 -45.81 -19.50 -16.07
N LEU A 119 -46.39 -18.74 -17.01
CA LEU A 119 -46.56 -19.19 -18.39
C LEU A 119 -45.31 -19.02 -19.26
N ARG A 120 -44.31 -18.28 -18.79
CA ARG A 120 -43.08 -18.02 -19.50
C ARG A 120 -41.87 -17.95 -18.56
N THR A 121 -40.82 -18.65 -18.88
CA THR A 121 -39.51 -18.49 -18.21
C THR A 121 -38.69 -17.41 -18.93
N LEU A 122 -38.18 -16.46 -18.18
CA LEU A 122 -37.32 -15.38 -18.64
C LEU A 122 -35.90 -15.67 -18.13
N GLU A 123 -35.00 -15.94 -19.06
CA GLU A 123 -33.60 -16.28 -18.77
C GLU A 123 -32.66 -15.17 -19.18
N SER A 124 -31.58 -15.04 -18.42
CA SER A 124 -30.40 -14.24 -18.78
C SER A 124 -29.15 -15.05 -18.56
N ARG A 125 -28.14 -14.78 -19.40
CA ARG A 125 -26.83 -15.44 -19.36
C ARG A 125 -25.74 -14.39 -19.24
N ALA A 126 -24.76 -14.68 -18.39
CA ALA A 126 -23.51 -13.97 -18.32
C ALA A 126 -22.36 -14.97 -18.39
N SER A 127 -21.28 -14.61 -19.05
CA SER A 127 -20.08 -15.46 -19.10
C SER A 127 -18.83 -14.66 -18.88
N ARG A 128 -17.81 -15.31 -18.32
CA ARG A 128 -16.49 -14.74 -18.10
C ARG A 128 -15.40 -15.75 -18.40
N ASP A 129 -14.47 -15.37 -19.25
CA ASP A 129 -13.28 -16.16 -19.50
C ASP A 129 -12.29 -15.97 -18.34
N LEU A 130 -11.79 -17.07 -17.81
CA LEU A 130 -10.91 -17.13 -16.66
C LEU A 130 -9.65 -17.92 -16.98
N THR A 131 -8.58 -17.67 -16.24
CA THR A 131 -7.41 -18.55 -16.16
C THR A 131 -7.37 -19.21 -14.80
N VAL A 132 -7.47 -20.52 -14.75
CA VAL A 132 -7.33 -21.30 -13.52
C VAL A 132 -5.86 -21.47 -13.19
N ARG A 133 -5.47 -21.09 -11.96
CA ARG A 133 -4.11 -21.24 -11.39
C ARG A 133 -4.20 -22.04 -10.11
N LEU A 134 -3.67 -23.25 -10.11
CA LEU A 134 -3.69 -24.15 -8.95
C LEU A 134 -2.30 -24.36 -8.34
N THR A 135 -1.26 -23.89 -9.03
CA THR A 135 0.13 -24.02 -8.58
C THR A 135 0.59 -22.67 -8.01
N PRO A 136 1.18 -22.64 -6.80
CA PRO A 136 1.78 -21.42 -6.28
C PRO A 136 2.85 -20.85 -7.20
N PRO A 137 3.05 -19.52 -7.20
CA PRO A 137 4.13 -18.89 -7.92
C PRO A 137 5.49 -19.41 -7.43
N ARG A 138 6.52 -19.28 -8.28
CA ARG A 138 7.90 -19.61 -7.92
C ARG A 138 8.67 -18.32 -7.61
N VAL A 139 9.52 -18.40 -6.59
CA VAL A 139 10.44 -17.33 -6.21
C VAL A 139 11.84 -17.91 -6.12
N THR A 140 12.81 -17.25 -6.75
CA THR A 140 14.24 -17.59 -6.66
C THR A 140 15.00 -16.33 -6.28
N VAL A 141 15.63 -16.32 -5.11
CA VAL A 141 16.50 -15.23 -4.68
C VAL A 141 17.85 -15.37 -5.39
N LEU A 142 18.31 -14.30 -6.04
CA LEU A 142 19.53 -14.27 -6.85
C LEU A 142 20.68 -13.54 -6.16
N SER A 143 20.37 -12.50 -5.38
CA SER A 143 21.38 -11.78 -4.60
C SER A 143 21.76 -12.54 -3.33
N THR A 144 22.96 -12.29 -2.84
CA THR A 144 23.55 -12.88 -1.63
C THR A 144 24.10 -11.78 -0.73
N HIS A 145 24.60 -12.17 0.46
CA HIS A 145 25.28 -11.27 1.40
C HIS A 145 24.40 -10.10 1.87
N HIS A 146 23.20 -10.42 2.36
CA HIS A 146 22.31 -9.43 2.95
C HIS A 146 22.70 -9.23 4.43
N TYR A 147 23.27 -8.06 4.74
CA TYR A 147 23.75 -7.71 6.07
C TYR A 147 22.98 -6.49 6.58
N ILE A 148 22.13 -6.70 7.57
CA ILE A 148 21.11 -5.75 7.99
C ILE A 148 21.36 -5.33 9.44
N ASN A 149 21.57 -4.05 9.69
CA ASN A 149 21.62 -3.49 11.04
C ASN A 149 20.20 -3.26 11.57
N ALA A 150 20.02 -3.36 12.88
CA ALA A 150 18.78 -2.89 13.52
C ALA A 150 18.59 -1.38 13.22
N GLY A 151 17.44 -1.01 12.69
CA GLY A 151 17.14 0.32 12.17
C GLY A 151 17.68 0.61 10.77
N GLY A 152 18.34 -0.35 10.10
CA GLY A 152 18.93 -0.18 8.78
C GLY A 152 18.09 -0.76 7.65
N ALA A 153 18.56 -0.51 6.42
CA ALA A 153 17.92 -0.95 5.19
C ALA A 153 18.77 -1.97 4.44
N GLU A 154 18.13 -2.70 3.54
CA GLU A 154 18.79 -3.65 2.64
C GLU A 154 18.00 -3.81 1.35
N MET A 155 18.60 -4.40 0.33
CA MET A 155 17.97 -4.70 -0.95
C MET A 155 18.19 -6.16 -1.33
N VAL A 156 17.15 -6.79 -1.88
CA VAL A 156 17.19 -8.13 -2.45
C VAL A 156 16.82 -8.10 -3.93
N VAL A 157 17.52 -8.91 -4.74
CA VAL A 157 17.17 -9.17 -6.14
C VAL A 157 16.71 -10.61 -6.26
N TYR A 158 15.56 -10.82 -6.87
CA TYR A 158 14.94 -12.13 -7.00
C TYR A 158 14.14 -12.25 -8.29
N ARG A 159 13.85 -13.47 -8.71
CA ARG A 159 13.04 -13.82 -9.88
C ARG A 159 11.70 -14.36 -9.42
N VAL A 160 10.64 -14.00 -10.13
CA VAL A 160 9.29 -14.53 -9.94
C VAL A 160 8.78 -15.19 -11.22
N ASP A 161 7.98 -16.23 -11.04
CA ASP A 161 7.29 -16.92 -12.13
C ASP A 161 5.90 -17.38 -11.63
N PRO A 162 4.80 -16.92 -12.25
CA PRO A 162 4.71 -15.99 -13.37
C PRO A 162 5.05 -14.54 -13.00
N GLN A 163 5.22 -13.68 -14.01
CA GLN A 163 5.67 -12.29 -13.82
C GLN A 163 4.59 -11.35 -13.27
N ASP A 164 3.33 -11.70 -13.40
CA ASP A 164 2.15 -10.91 -13.02
C ASP A 164 1.73 -11.09 -11.55
N VAL A 165 2.65 -11.54 -10.70
CA VAL A 165 2.39 -11.75 -9.27
C VAL A 165 2.81 -10.54 -8.44
N ALA A 166 2.07 -10.27 -7.37
CA ALA A 166 2.52 -9.37 -6.32
C ALA A 166 3.64 -10.06 -5.53
N SER A 167 4.75 -9.36 -5.30
CA SER A 167 5.90 -9.93 -4.61
C SER A 167 6.67 -8.87 -3.83
N GLY A 168 7.52 -9.31 -2.92
CA GLY A 168 8.32 -8.41 -2.09
C GLY A 168 9.03 -9.15 -0.95
N VAL A 169 9.41 -8.39 0.06
CA VAL A 169 9.99 -8.93 1.30
C VAL A 169 9.00 -8.73 2.45
N ARG A 170 8.79 -9.77 3.25
CA ARG A 170 8.08 -9.68 4.52
C ARG A 170 9.10 -9.72 5.65
N VAL A 171 9.03 -8.73 6.55
CA VAL A 171 9.85 -8.60 7.76
C VAL A 171 8.91 -8.57 8.96
N GLY A 172 8.79 -9.69 9.66
CA GLY A 172 7.70 -9.87 10.63
C GLY A 172 6.34 -9.73 9.95
N ASP A 173 5.52 -8.78 10.42
CA ASP A 173 4.20 -8.49 9.86
C ASP A 173 4.22 -7.40 8.76
N LEU A 174 5.38 -6.78 8.50
CA LEU A 174 5.53 -5.72 7.51
C LEU A 174 5.88 -6.29 6.14
N GLU A 175 5.16 -5.83 5.11
CA GLU A 175 5.48 -6.13 3.71
C GLU A 175 6.13 -4.92 3.04
N TYR A 176 7.18 -5.21 2.28
CA TYR A 176 7.93 -4.27 1.45
C TYR A 176 7.76 -4.71 0.00
N PRO A 177 6.98 -3.99 -0.80
CA PRO A 177 6.71 -4.34 -2.19
C PRO A 177 7.98 -4.41 -3.04
N GLY A 178 8.00 -5.37 -3.96
CA GLY A 178 9.04 -5.46 -4.98
C GLY A 178 8.64 -4.74 -6.26
N HIS A 179 9.65 -4.18 -6.93
CA HIS A 179 9.51 -3.45 -8.18
C HIS A 179 10.19 -4.20 -9.33
N PRO A 180 9.78 -4.00 -10.61
CA PRO A 180 10.51 -4.52 -11.75
C PRO A 180 11.97 -4.06 -11.72
N ALA A 181 12.91 -5.00 -11.81
CA ALA A 181 14.34 -4.68 -11.77
C ALA A 181 14.80 -3.85 -12.99
N SER A 182 14.03 -3.87 -14.08
CA SER A 182 14.25 -3.01 -15.25
C SER A 182 14.13 -1.50 -14.95
N GLY A 183 13.52 -1.11 -13.84
CA GLY A 183 13.48 0.26 -13.33
C GLY A 183 14.74 0.67 -12.56
N ALA A 184 15.62 -0.27 -12.20
CA ALA A 184 16.86 0.06 -11.49
C ALA A 184 17.84 0.82 -12.39
N ARG A 185 18.57 1.77 -11.79
CA ARG A 185 19.56 2.61 -12.47
C ARG A 185 20.84 2.66 -11.64
N GLY A 186 21.96 2.81 -12.30
CA GLY A 186 23.27 2.95 -11.67
C GLY A 186 24.39 2.65 -12.65
N GLU A 187 25.62 2.94 -12.25
CA GLU A 187 26.80 2.66 -13.08
C GLU A 187 26.95 1.14 -13.31
N GLY A 188 27.00 0.74 -14.58
CA GLY A 188 27.11 -0.66 -14.99
C GLY A 188 25.87 -1.53 -14.74
N VAL A 189 24.75 -0.93 -14.36
CA VAL A 189 23.46 -1.63 -14.17
C VAL A 189 22.71 -1.69 -15.50
N ALA A 190 22.42 -2.91 -15.97
CA ALA A 190 21.65 -3.16 -17.18
C ALA A 190 20.77 -4.41 -16.95
N VAL A 191 19.56 -4.23 -16.44
CA VAL A 191 18.62 -5.31 -16.15
C VAL A 191 17.45 -5.21 -17.10
N SER A 192 17.24 -6.22 -17.92
CA SER A 192 16.15 -6.26 -18.92
C SER A 192 15.16 -7.40 -18.72
N ASP A 193 15.50 -8.43 -17.94
CA ASP A 193 14.62 -9.57 -17.70
C ASP A 193 13.35 -9.13 -16.92
N PRO A 194 12.15 -9.28 -17.53
CA PRO A 194 10.90 -8.84 -16.90
C PRO A 194 10.46 -9.71 -15.71
N ALA A 195 11.08 -10.86 -15.49
CA ALA A 195 10.83 -11.70 -14.32
C ALA A 195 11.60 -11.25 -13.08
N LEU A 196 12.62 -10.39 -13.26
CA LEU A 196 13.44 -9.91 -12.15
C LEU A 196 12.76 -8.79 -11.37
N ARG A 197 12.89 -8.89 -10.07
CA ARG A 197 12.37 -7.92 -9.09
C ARG A 197 13.46 -7.46 -8.15
N VAL A 198 13.29 -6.24 -7.69
CA VAL A 198 14.09 -5.62 -6.64
C VAL A 198 13.15 -5.21 -5.53
N ALA A 199 13.49 -5.52 -4.28
CA ALA A 199 12.79 -5.00 -3.12
C ALA A 199 13.78 -4.37 -2.14
N PHE A 200 13.58 -3.09 -1.82
CA PHE A 200 14.18 -2.46 -0.65
C PHE A 200 13.34 -2.81 0.57
N PHE A 201 13.98 -3.17 1.66
CA PHE A 201 13.32 -3.52 2.91
C PHE A 201 14.17 -3.07 4.11
N ALA A 202 13.60 -3.10 5.30
CA ALA A 202 14.26 -2.66 6.50
C ALA A 202 13.97 -3.60 7.68
N LEU A 203 14.94 -3.70 8.59
CA LEU A 203 14.72 -4.15 9.96
C LEU A 203 14.57 -2.90 10.84
N LEU A 204 13.38 -2.62 11.33
CA LEU A 204 13.12 -1.41 12.09
C LEU A 204 13.86 -1.41 13.44
N HIS A 205 14.08 -0.20 13.99
CA HIS A 205 14.83 0.01 15.23
C HIS A 205 14.21 -0.67 16.48
N ASP A 206 12.90 -0.92 16.43
CA ASP A 206 12.08 -1.55 17.47
C ASP A 206 11.79 -3.04 17.21
N GLN A 207 12.24 -3.59 16.08
CA GLN A 207 12.13 -5.02 15.77
C GLN A 207 13.34 -5.79 16.29
N PRO A 208 13.13 -6.97 16.92
CA PRO A 208 14.22 -7.86 17.28
C PRO A 208 15.07 -8.26 16.08
N VAL A 209 16.38 -8.44 16.26
CA VAL A 209 17.27 -8.94 15.20
C VAL A 209 16.93 -10.36 14.73
N THR A 210 16.13 -11.09 15.48
CA THR A 210 15.59 -12.42 15.14
C THR A 210 14.31 -12.37 14.32
N THR A 211 13.79 -11.17 13.99
CA THR A 211 12.56 -11.02 13.20
C THR A 211 12.65 -11.81 11.90
N PRO A 212 11.67 -12.68 11.59
CA PRO A 212 11.66 -13.45 10.36
C PRO A 212 11.61 -12.53 9.12
N MET A 213 12.40 -12.87 8.11
CA MET A 213 12.42 -12.16 6.82
C MET A 213 12.34 -13.18 5.70
N ARG A 214 11.38 -12.99 4.78
CA ARG A 214 11.16 -13.89 3.65
C ARG A 214 10.82 -13.11 2.40
N VAL A 215 11.30 -13.57 1.26
CA VAL A 215 10.77 -13.10 -0.03
C VAL A 215 9.48 -13.84 -0.31
N PHE A 216 8.43 -13.10 -0.62
CA PHE A 216 7.12 -13.67 -0.92
C PHE A 216 6.69 -13.35 -2.35
N ALA A 217 5.83 -14.20 -2.90
CA ALA A 217 5.02 -13.89 -4.08
C ALA A 217 3.61 -14.44 -3.88
N ARG A 218 2.60 -13.71 -4.39
CA ARG A 218 1.22 -14.17 -4.41
C ARG A 218 0.54 -13.72 -5.70
N ASP A 219 -0.26 -14.60 -6.27
CA ASP A 219 -1.05 -14.32 -7.45
C ASP A 219 -2.47 -13.88 -7.10
N GLU A 220 -3.19 -13.37 -8.11
CA GLU A 220 -4.59 -12.95 -7.95
C GLU A 220 -5.56 -14.11 -7.73
N ALA A 221 -5.12 -15.35 -8.01
CA ALA A 221 -5.89 -16.56 -7.72
C ALA A 221 -5.82 -16.98 -6.24
N GLY A 222 -5.00 -16.28 -5.42
CA GLY A 222 -4.83 -16.54 -3.99
C GLY A 222 -3.72 -17.51 -3.65
N ASN A 223 -2.97 -18.03 -4.64
CA ASN A 223 -1.80 -18.85 -4.36
C ASN A 223 -0.64 -18.00 -3.90
N ALA A 224 0.10 -18.46 -2.88
CA ALA A 224 1.22 -17.74 -2.31
C ALA A 224 2.39 -18.68 -1.98
N VAL A 225 3.59 -18.11 -2.01
CA VAL A 225 4.83 -18.73 -1.58
C VAL A 225 5.65 -17.73 -0.79
N ALA A 226 6.44 -18.22 0.17
CA ALA A 226 7.43 -17.42 0.87
C ALA A 226 8.70 -18.25 1.06
N VAL A 227 9.85 -17.71 0.68
CA VAL A 227 11.15 -18.38 0.73
C VAL A 227 12.12 -17.62 1.63
N ASP A 228 12.93 -18.34 2.37
CA ASP A 228 14.05 -17.77 3.12
C ASP A 228 15.19 -17.39 2.16
N PHE A 229 16.06 -16.47 2.61
CA PHE A 229 17.24 -16.05 1.86
C PHE A 229 18.45 -15.85 2.78
N ASP A 230 19.67 -15.90 2.22
CA ASP A 230 20.90 -15.70 2.96
C ASP A 230 20.94 -14.27 3.54
N ARG A 231 21.00 -14.18 4.87
CA ARG A 231 21.06 -12.90 5.59
C ARG A 231 21.78 -13.02 6.92
N ARG A 232 22.35 -11.90 7.34
CA ARG A 232 22.85 -11.70 8.71
C ARG A 232 22.31 -10.38 9.25
N THR A 233 21.84 -10.42 10.47
CA THR A 233 21.31 -9.28 11.19
C THR A 233 22.26 -8.89 12.32
N PHE A 234 22.41 -7.59 12.54
CA PHE A 234 23.32 -7.06 13.56
C PHE A 234 22.56 -6.14 14.51
N PRO A 235 22.69 -6.36 15.83
CA PRO A 235 22.16 -5.40 16.78
C PRO A 235 22.93 -4.08 16.67
N LYS A 236 22.24 -2.97 16.91
CA LYS A 236 22.84 -1.66 16.97
C LYS A 236 22.58 -1.05 18.34
N ALA A 237 23.64 -0.60 19.01
CA ALA A 237 23.49 0.15 20.24
C ALA A 237 22.76 1.47 19.94
N VAL A 238 21.75 1.78 20.73
CA VAL A 238 20.98 3.03 20.63
C VAL A 238 21.40 3.96 21.76
N ARG A 239 21.48 5.25 21.45
CA ARG A 239 21.71 6.31 22.43
C ARG A 239 20.47 6.43 23.33
N GLN A 240 20.69 6.74 24.60
CA GLN A 240 19.64 7.14 25.54
C GLN A 240 19.90 8.57 25.99
N SER A 241 18.92 9.44 25.81
CA SER A 241 19.02 10.87 26.15
C SER A 241 17.92 11.28 27.12
N ARG A 242 18.25 12.21 28.01
CA ARG A 242 17.31 12.85 28.91
C ARG A 242 17.12 14.29 28.45
N ILE A 243 15.88 14.65 28.14
CA ILE A 243 15.53 15.96 27.56
C ILE A 243 14.71 16.74 28.56
N GLU A 244 15.31 17.77 29.11
CA GLU A 244 14.59 18.73 29.98
C GLU A 244 13.61 19.57 29.15
N LEU A 245 12.43 19.80 29.72
CA LEU A 245 11.36 20.61 29.12
C LEU A 245 11.22 21.91 29.90
N PRO A 246 11.94 22.96 29.54
CA PRO A 246 11.75 24.30 30.18
C PRO A 246 10.37 24.85 29.79
N ASP A 247 9.73 25.60 30.72
CA ASP A 247 8.44 26.26 30.47
C ASP A 247 8.49 27.15 29.22
N ALA A 248 9.55 27.92 29.03
CA ALA A 248 9.72 28.74 27.84
C ALA A 248 9.72 27.96 26.52
N PHE A 249 10.21 26.72 26.52
CA PHE A 249 10.12 25.83 25.35
C PHE A 249 8.68 25.42 25.10
N LEU A 250 7.97 24.96 26.14
CA LEU A 250 6.58 24.53 26.07
C LEU A 250 5.65 25.68 25.62
N GLU A 251 5.82 26.86 26.18
CA GLU A 251 5.05 28.08 25.86
C GLU A 251 5.24 28.53 24.40
N ARG A 252 6.42 28.31 23.82
CA ARG A 252 6.69 28.61 22.41
C ARG A 252 6.16 27.54 21.46
N VAL A 253 6.44 26.26 21.73
CA VAL A 253 6.24 25.14 20.78
C VAL A 253 4.78 24.69 20.74
N VAL A 254 4.12 24.60 21.92
CA VAL A 254 2.76 24.06 21.98
C VAL A 254 1.75 24.92 21.20
N PRO A 255 1.66 26.24 21.42
CA PRO A 255 0.73 27.08 20.65
C PRO A 255 1.06 27.10 19.15
N ALA A 256 2.35 27.13 18.79
CA ALA A 256 2.78 27.17 17.38
C ALA A 256 2.34 25.92 16.63
N ILE A 257 2.52 24.73 17.20
CA ILE A 257 2.09 23.47 16.57
C ILE A 257 0.56 23.40 16.49
N LEU A 258 -0.16 23.78 17.57
CA LEU A 258 -1.62 23.72 17.59
C LEU A 258 -2.27 24.73 16.63
N ALA A 259 -1.62 25.84 16.31
CA ALA A 259 -2.07 26.78 15.30
C ALA A 259 -2.00 26.20 13.86
N GLY A 260 -1.06 25.28 13.62
CA GLY A 260 -0.82 24.64 12.32
C GLY A 260 -1.52 23.29 12.13
N THR A 261 -2.24 22.77 13.14
CA THR A 261 -2.90 21.44 13.01
C THR A 261 -4.32 21.43 13.54
N THR A 262 -5.19 20.65 12.91
CA THR A 262 -6.55 20.31 13.35
C THR A 262 -6.69 18.84 13.75
N GLU A 263 -5.60 18.07 13.69
CA GLU A 263 -5.62 16.62 13.94
C GLU A 263 -5.84 16.25 15.40
N VAL A 264 -5.47 17.15 16.32
CA VAL A 264 -5.67 16.98 17.77
C VAL A 264 -6.21 18.27 18.39
N THR A 265 -7.05 18.13 19.41
CA THR A 265 -7.64 19.25 20.17
C THR A 265 -7.40 19.06 21.67
N PRO A 266 -6.14 19.13 22.14
CA PRO A 266 -5.81 18.86 23.53
C PRO A 266 -6.33 19.96 24.47
N THR A 267 -6.71 19.55 25.69
CA THR A 267 -7.14 20.42 26.77
C THR A 267 -6.18 20.30 27.95
N GLY A 268 -6.36 21.13 29.00
CA GLY A 268 -5.54 21.09 30.20
C GLY A 268 -4.35 22.07 30.19
N SER A 269 -3.34 21.78 31.00
CA SER A 269 -2.12 22.57 31.10
C SER A 269 -1.28 22.55 29.82
N THR A 270 -0.29 23.43 29.71
CA THR A 270 0.66 23.43 28.59
C THR A 270 1.41 22.08 28.48
N LEU A 271 1.74 21.47 29.63
CA LEU A 271 2.33 20.13 29.65
C LEU A 271 1.36 19.07 29.14
N ASP A 272 0.09 19.06 29.55
CA ASP A 272 -0.89 18.07 29.05
C ASP A 272 -1.03 18.17 27.54
N LYS A 273 -1.10 19.41 27.03
CA LYS A 273 -1.13 19.63 25.55
C LYS A 273 0.13 19.17 24.88
N PHE A 274 1.31 19.39 25.47
CA PHE A 274 2.58 18.87 24.93
C PHE A 274 2.59 17.33 24.86
N LEU A 275 2.10 16.64 25.88
CA LEU A 275 2.05 15.19 25.91
C LEU A 275 1.16 14.62 24.78
N VAL A 276 0.01 15.25 24.50
CA VAL A 276 -0.83 14.87 23.36
C VAL A 276 -0.12 15.13 22.03
N ILE A 277 0.59 16.24 21.90
CA ILE A 277 1.38 16.57 20.71
C ILE A 277 2.52 15.54 20.52
N ASN A 278 3.27 15.27 21.59
CA ASN A 278 4.43 14.37 21.55
C ASN A 278 4.04 12.88 21.40
N GLY A 279 2.82 12.51 21.76
CA GLY A 279 2.23 11.17 21.63
C GLY A 279 1.32 11.05 20.39
N ASP A 280 0.08 11.51 20.53
CA ASP A 280 -0.97 11.28 19.52
C ASP A 280 -0.70 11.98 18.20
N LEU A 281 -0.31 13.26 18.21
CA LEU A 281 -0.02 13.99 16.98
C LEU A 281 1.22 13.41 16.29
N ARG A 282 2.28 13.05 17.05
CA ARG A 282 3.46 12.36 16.51
C ARG A 282 3.08 11.09 15.79
N ARG A 283 2.24 10.24 16.38
CA ARG A 283 1.77 9.01 15.77
C ARG A 283 1.03 9.27 14.46
N ARG A 284 0.07 10.24 14.45
CA ARG A 284 -0.67 10.63 13.24
C ARG A 284 0.24 11.18 12.15
N ASN A 285 1.21 12.02 12.51
CA ASN A 285 2.20 12.52 11.55
C ASN A 285 3.02 11.37 10.94
N ASN A 286 3.44 10.39 11.73
CA ASN A 286 4.17 9.21 11.24
C ASN A 286 3.29 8.34 10.32
N GLU A 287 2.00 8.17 10.63
CA GLU A 287 1.03 7.49 9.77
C GLU A 287 0.85 8.21 8.43
N LYS A 288 0.78 9.54 8.45
CA LYS A 288 0.71 10.35 7.23
C LYS A 288 1.99 10.23 6.40
N ILE A 289 3.16 10.28 7.04
CA ILE A 289 4.44 10.04 6.36
C ILE A 289 4.45 8.66 5.72
N ALA A 290 4.01 7.63 6.43
CA ALA A 290 3.95 6.26 5.92
C ALA A 290 3.02 6.12 4.71
N SER A 291 1.93 6.91 4.63
CA SER A 291 0.98 6.85 3.52
C SER A 291 1.57 7.26 2.17
N PHE A 292 2.61 8.11 2.15
CA PHE A 292 3.29 8.50 0.92
C PHE A 292 4.07 7.36 0.26
N ALA A 293 4.24 6.22 0.93
CA ALA A 293 4.81 5.02 0.31
C ALA A 293 4.02 4.53 -0.91
N ALA A 294 2.71 4.78 -0.95
CA ALA A 294 1.84 4.39 -2.07
C ALA A 294 2.12 5.18 -3.36
N GLU A 295 2.78 6.32 -3.26
CA GLU A 295 3.04 7.24 -4.38
C GLU A 295 4.43 7.06 -5.01
N THR A 296 5.18 6.01 -4.61
CA THR A 296 6.53 5.80 -5.09
C THR A 296 6.59 5.42 -6.57
N SER A 297 7.59 5.94 -7.28
CA SER A 297 7.90 5.53 -8.65
C SER A 297 8.43 4.10 -8.70
N ALA A 298 8.06 3.36 -9.74
CA ALA A 298 8.67 2.06 -10.04
C ALA A 298 10.12 2.17 -10.58
N GLU A 299 10.57 3.37 -10.93
CA GLU A 299 11.93 3.65 -11.40
C GLU A 299 12.80 4.23 -10.29
N MET A 300 14.06 3.78 -10.20
CA MET A 300 15.07 4.35 -9.34
C MET A 300 15.51 5.72 -9.91
N LEU A 301 15.14 6.82 -9.26
CA LEU A 301 15.43 8.17 -9.74
C LEU A 301 16.84 8.65 -9.39
N TRP A 302 17.46 8.11 -8.35
CA TRP A 302 18.73 8.57 -7.76
C TRP A 302 19.99 7.91 -8.34
N GLY A 303 19.87 6.96 -9.26
CA GLY A 303 20.98 6.41 -10.05
C GLY A 303 22.09 5.71 -9.27
N GLY A 304 21.84 5.26 -8.03
CA GLY A 304 22.83 4.54 -7.20
C GLY A 304 23.94 5.43 -6.63
N VAL A 305 23.76 6.75 -6.53
CA VAL A 305 24.72 7.66 -5.90
C VAL A 305 24.33 7.99 -4.46
N THR A 306 25.31 8.37 -3.64
CA THR A 306 25.10 8.69 -2.21
C THR A 306 24.15 9.86 -1.98
N PHE A 307 23.53 9.86 -0.82
CA PHE A 307 22.61 10.91 -0.35
C PHE A 307 23.38 11.88 0.58
N HIS A 308 23.32 13.17 0.31
CA HIS A 308 23.97 14.20 1.14
C HIS A 308 23.06 15.39 1.34
N PRO A 309 22.27 15.43 2.43
CA PRO A 309 21.26 16.48 2.62
C PRO A 309 21.83 17.80 3.08
N PHE A 310 22.95 17.80 3.81
CA PHE A 310 23.45 18.97 4.49
C PHE A 310 24.96 18.85 4.72
N THR A 311 25.75 19.57 3.95
CA THR A 311 27.21 19.61 4.09
C THR A 311 27.61 20.62 5.18
N ASN A 312 28.79 20.41 5.82
CA ASN A 312 29.33 21.27 6.86
C ASN A 312 28.40 21.47 8.05
N SER A 313 27.66 20.44 8.43
CA SER A 313 26.78 20.42 9.61
C SER A 313 27.36 19.56 10.72
N ALA A 314 27.02 19.92 11.96
CA ALA A 314 27.32 19.11 13.14
C ALA A 314 26.11 18.20 13.47
N VAL A 315 26.37 16.93 13.77
CA VAL A 315 25.35 16.01 14.25
C VAL A 315 25.00 16.34 15.70
N GLN A 316 23.79 16.82 15.94
CA GLN A 316 23.27 17.08 17.29
C GLN A 316 22.60 15.83 17.87
N SER A 317 21.85 15.10 17.06
CA SER A 317 21.21 13.87 17.47
C SER A 317 21.20 12.84 16.34
N ALA A 318 21.38 11.57 16.69
CA ALA A 318 21.43 10.46 15.77
C ALA A 318 20.11 9.68 15.70
N PHE A 319 19.98 8.83 14.70
CA PHE A 319 18.82 7.95 14.52
C PHE A 319 18.69 6.93 15.66
N ALA A 320 17.45 6.67 16.08
CA ALA A 320 17.03 5.76 17.14
C ALA A 320 17.45 6.20 18.56
N ASP A 321 17.76 7.50 18.79
CA ASP A 321 17.99 8.02 20.12
C ASP A 321 16.70 7.89 20.98
N GLN A 322 16.77 7.11 22.05
CA GLN A 322 15.68 6.91 23.01
C GLN A 322 15.64 8.07 23.99
N ARG A 323 14.69 8.97 23.82
CA ARG A 323 14.55 10.20 24.60
C ARG A 323 13.56 10.03 25.75
N THR A 324 14.02 10.26 26.97
CA THR A 324 13.15 10.45 28.14
C THR A 324 12.97 11.95 28.38
N TYR A 325 11.73 12.42 28.31
CA TYR A 325 11.38 13.80 28.55
C TYR A 325 11.15 14.05 30.04
N ILE A 326 11.73 15.12 30.56
CA ILE A 326 11.73 15.45 31.96
C ILE A 326 11.09 16.83 32.15
N TYR A 327 10.12 16.92 33.03
CA TYR A 327 9.51 18.20 33.43
C TYR A 327 9.54 18.32 34.93
N GLN A 328 10.16 19.40 35.43
CA GLN A 328 10.33 19.68 36.87
C GLN A 328 10.89 18.46 37.64
N GLY A 329 11.92 17.82 37.08
CA GLY A 329 12.62 16.69 37.68
C GLY A 329 11.88 15.32 37.56
N ARG A 330 10.73 15.25 36.89
CA ARG A 330 9.95 14.01 36.71
C ARG A 330 10.00 13.53 35.27
N ASP A 331 10.14 12.23 35.07
CA ASP A 331 9.98 11.62 33.75
C ASP A 331 8.50 11.69 33.36
N VAL A 332 8.18 12.37 32.24
CA VAL A 332 6.80 12.61 31.80
C VAL A 332 6.43 11.91 30.49
N ASP A 333 7.42 11.61 29.63
CA ASP A 333 7.19 10.90 28.37
C ASP A 333 8.47 10.22 27.88
N LYS A 334 8.30 9.27 26.95
CA LYS A 334 9.40 8.58 26.23
C LYS A 334 9.09 8.48 24.75
N GLN A 335 10.02 8.90 23.92
CA GLN A 335 9.91 8.82 22.46
C GLN A 335 11.24 8.39 21.85
N THR A 336 11.20 7.86 20.64
CA THR A 336 12.39 7.55 19.86
C THR A 336 12.57 8.57 18.74
N HIS A 337 13.78 9.09 18.60
CA HIS A 337 14.14 10.03 17.55
C HIS A 337 14.48 9.27 16.25
N LEU A 338 13.65 9.42 15.21
CA LEU A 338 13.75 8.64 13.97
C LEU A 338 14.34 9.46 12.82
N GLY A 339 15.46 10.12 13.05
CA GLY A 339 16.21 10.89 12.08
C GLY A 339 17.56 11.33 12.60
N PHE A 340 18.21 12.20 11.87
CA PHE A 340 19.40 12.94 12.30
C PHE A 340 19.04 14.41 12.42
N ASP A 341 19.41 15.02 13.54
CA ASP A 341 19.37 16.47 13.71
C ASP A 341 20.75 17.03 13.33
N LEU A 342 20.76 17.80 12.25
CA LEU A 342 21.96 18.36 11.64
C LEU A 342 21.92 19.87 11.77
N ALA A 343 22.87 20.46 12.50
CA ALA A 343 22.94 21.90 12.75
C ALA A 343 24.11 22.58 12.04
N SER A 344 23.84 23.78 11.55
CA SER A 344 24.83 24.71 10.98
C SER A 344 24.43 26.13 11.38
N TYR A 345 24.72 27.14 10.56
CA TYR A 345 24.23 28.49 10.78
C TYR A 345 22.71 28.57 10.56
N ALA A 346 22.03 29.42 11.31
CA ALA A 346 20.59 29.62 11.16
C ALA A 346 20.22 30.08 9.74
N GLY A 347 19.14 29.49 9.20
CA GLY A 347 18.67 29.80 7.85
C GLY A 347 19.56 29.30 6.72
N THR A 348 20.45 28.33 6.97
CA THR A 348 21.30 27.73 5.93
C THR A 348 20.44 27.04 4.86
N PRO A 349 20.79 27.17 3.56
CA PRO A 349 20.09 26.47 2.48
C PRO A 349 20.11 24.95 2.69
N ILE A 350 18.94 24.33 2.61
CA ILE A 350 18.75 22.88 2.63
C ILE A 350 18.55 22.39 1.22
N VAL A 351 19.32 21.38 0.83
CA VAL A 351 19.32 20.86 -0.54
C VAL A 351 18.78 19.43 -0.60
N ALA A 352 18.28 19.05 -1.76
CA ALA A 352 17.91 17.67 -2.04
C ALA A 352 19.12 16.74 -1.92
N ALA A 353 19.05 15.77 -1.03
CA ALA A 353 20.12 14.79 -0.81
C ALA A 353 20.42 13.98 -2.06
N ASN A 354 19.40 13.79 -2.90
CA ASN A 354 19.48 13.17 -4.22
C ASN A 354 18.33 13.59 -5.11
N ARG A 355 18.38 13.20 -6.40
CA ARG A 355 17.29 13.42 -7.35
C ARG A 355 16.01 12.70 -6.87
N GLY A 356 14.88 13.38 -6.97
CA GLY A 356 13.60 12.84 -6.55
C GLY A 356 12.41 13.68 -6.97
N LYS A 357 11.21 13.17 -6.71
CA LYS A 357 9.94 13.85 -6.90
C LYS A 357 9.41 14.32 -5.56
N VAL A 358 8.96 15.56 -5.46
CA VAL A 358 8.35 16.11 -4.24
C VAL A 358 6.97 15.47 -4.03
N LEU A 359 6.82 14.69 -2.95
CA LEU A 359 5.55 14.11 -2.54
C LEU A 359 4.79 15.02 -1.58
N PHE A 360 5.51 15.75 -0.74
CA PHE A 360 4.93 16.64 0.24
C PHE A 360 5.78 17.90 0.40
N ALA A 361 5.13 19.04 0.56
CA ALA A 361 5.75 20.33 0.87
C ALA A 361 4.75 21.18 1.67
N GLY A 362 5.00 21.37 2.97
CA GLY A 362 4.08 22.11 3.84
C GLY A 362 4.24 21.80 5.32
N GLU A 363 3.24 22.20 6.12
CA GLU A 363 3.20 21.99 7.56
C GLU A 363 2.83 20.55 7.90
N LEU A 364 3.61 19.93 8.81
CA LEU A 364 3.40 18.55 9.26
C LEU A 364 3.57 18.43 10.79
N GLY A 365 2.73 19.09 11.53
CA GLY A 365 2.61 19.01 12.98
C GLY A 365 3.96 19.11 13.72
N ILE A 366 4.42 18.03 14.36
CA ILE A 366 5.69 18.06 15.11
C ILE A 366 6.92 18.30 14.24
N TYR A 367 6.86 17.96 12.94
CA TYR A 367 7.94 18.15 11.98
C TYR A 367 8.01 19.58 11.44
N GLY A 368 6.96 20.40 11.65
CA GLY A 368 6.88 21.78 11.13
C GLY A 368 6.88 21.83 9.61
N GLN A 369 7.47 22.84 9.01
CA GLN A 369 7.62 22.96 7.57
C GLN A 369 8.52 21.81 7.06
N THR A 370 7.94 20.98 6.22
CA THR A 370 8.51 19.67 5.84
C THR A 370 8.44 19.47 4.34
N VAL A 371 9.51 18.90 3.78
CA VAL A 371 9.55 18.37 2.41
C VAL A 371 9.80 16.88 2.46
N ILE A 372 9.07 16.11 1.66
CA ILE A 372 9.31 14.67 1.46
C ILE A 372 9.55 14.42 -0.04
N LEU A 373 10.65 13.74 -0.35
CA LEU A 373 11.01 13.36 -1.72
C LEU A 373 10.87 11.85 -1.91
N ASP A 374 10.28 11.44 -3.05
CA ASP A 374 10.36 10.07 -3.56
C ASP A 374 11.57 9.94 -4.47
N HIS A 375 12.38 8.94 -4.21
CA HIS A 375 13.54 8.58 -5.04
C HIS A 375 13.28 7.33 -5.88
N GLY A 376 12.07 6.78 -5.78
CA GLY A 376 11.62 5.58 -6.49
C GLY A 376 11.90 4.28 -5.73
N MET A 377 11.16 3.24 -6.12
CA MET A 377 11.25 1.88 -5.55
C MET A 377 11.07 1.84 -4.02
N GLY A 378 10.25 2.75 -3.46
CA GLY A 378 9.99 2.84 -2.04
C GLY A 378 11.04 3.59 -1.23
N VAL A 379 12.09 4.12 -1.86
CA VAL A 379 13.11 4.93 -1.18
C VAL A 379 12.67 6.39 -1.15
N GLN A 380 12.65 6.98 0.04
CA GLN A 380 12.20 8.36 0.25
C GLN A 380 13.15 9.08 1.24
N SER A 381 13.15 10.42 1.20
CA SER A 381 13.84 11.25 2.19
C SER A 381 12.93 12.35 2.72
N LEU A 382 13.11 12.72 3.99
CA LEU A 382 12.32 13.73 4.69
C LEU A 382 13.25 14.80 5.24
N TYR A 383 12.84 16.06 5.06
CA TYR A 383 13.52 17.29 5.49
C TYR A 383 12.53 18.10 6.32
N ALA A 384 12.79 18.27 7.60
CA ALA A 384 11.85 18.92 8.52
C ALA A 384 12.48 20.09 9.29
N HIS A 385 11.65 20.81 10.03
CA HIS A 385 11.94 22.02 10.78
C HIS A 385 12.37 23.22 9.92
N LEU A 386 12.00 23.21 8.63
CA LEU A 386 12.38 24.27 7.70
C LEU A 386 11.73 25.60 8.09
N SER A 387 12.43 26.73 7.84
CA SER A 387 11.86 28.08 7.96
C SER A 387 11.14 28.52 6.69
N SER A 388 11.52 27.97 5.54
CA SER A 388 10.87 28.21 4.25
C SER A 388 11.00 27.02 3.32
N ILE A 389 10.03 26.86 2.41
CA ILE A 389 10.02 25.83 1.38
C ILE A 389 10.05 26.51 0.01
N GLY A 390 10.97 26.10 -0.85
CA GLY A 390 11.18 26.65 -2.21
C GLY A 390 10.72 25.74 -3.33
N VAL A 391 10.05 24.60 -3.02
CA VAL A 391 9.61 23.60 -4.00
C VAL A 391 8.13 23.30 -3.87
N ALA A 392 7.52 22.78 -4.94
CA ALA A 392 6.10 22.43 -4.97
C ALA A 392 5.91 20.93 -5.13
N VAL A 393 4.80 20.40 -4.56
CA VAL A 393 4.39 19.00 -4.74
C VAL A 393 4.29 18.64 -6.22
N GLY A 394 4.78 17.47 -6.58
CA GLY A 394 4.82 16.95 -7.96
C GLY A 394 6.04 17.36 -8.76
N SER A 395 6.82 18.38 -8.33
CA SER A 395 8.04 18.78 -9.05
C SER A 395 9.15 17.75 -8.90
N LEU A 396 9.97 17.60 -9.96
CA LEU A 396 11.22 16.88 -9.90
C LEU A 396 12.31 17.83 -9.44
N VAL A 397 13.18 17.37 -8.55
CA VAL A 397 14.35 18.08 -8.07
C VAL A 397 15.61 17.28 -8.35
N GLU A 398 16.67 17.98 -8.70
CA GLU A 398 17.97 17.36 -8.91
C GLU A 398 18.76 17.29 -7.58
N LYS A 399 19.76 16.41 -7.51
CA LYS A 399 20.67 16.35 -6.37
C LYS A 399 21.33 17.72 -6.15
N ALA A 400 21.40 18.14 -4.90
CA ALA A 400 21.92 19.46 -4.46
C ALA A 400 21.07 20.67 -4.87
N GLN A 401 19.89 20.49 -5.44
CA GLN A 401 18.93 21.59 -5.65
C GLN A 401 18.36 22.08 -4.32
N GLU A 402 18.27 23.39 -4.11
CA GLU A 402 17.71 23.99 -2.90
C GLU A 402 16.23 23.63 -2.74
N LEU A 403 15.85 23.11 -1.58
CA LEU A 403 14.48 22.77 -1.18
C LEU A 403 13.86 23.85 -0.30
N GLY A 404 14.67 24.61 0.41
CA GLY A 404 14.29 25.60 1.41
C GLY A 404 15.43 25.96 2.33
N ARG A 405 15.10 26.45 3.52
CA ARG A 405 16.11 26.87 4.51
C ARG A 405 15.88 26.20 5.85
N SER A 406 16.95 25.93 6.60
CA SER A 406 16.87 25.41 7.96
C SER A 406 16.10 26.38 8.86
N GLY A 407 15.53 25.87 9.93
CA GLY A 407 14.73 26.66 10.85
C GLY A 407 14.42 25.93 12.15
N MET A 408 13.35 26.35 12.81
CA MET A 408 12.92 25.82 14.09
C MET A 408 11.39 25.68 14.19
N THR A 409 10.72 25.41 13.05
CA THR A 409 9.28 25.14 13.03
C THR A 409 8.97 23.76 13.62
N GLY A 410 7.75 23.55 14.08
CA GLY A 410 7.36 22.31 14.76
C GLY A 410 8.04 22.13 16.13
N MET A 411 8.45 20.91 16.47
CA MET A 411 9.00 20.56 17.80
C MET A 411 10.53 20.65 17.81
N ALA A 412 11.08 21.80 17.43
CA ALA A 412 12.51 22.05 17.41
C ALA A 412 12.94 22.98 18.55
N ALA A 413 14.06 22.69 19.23
CA ALA A 413 14.62 23.54 20.29
C ALA A 413 15.43 24.71 19.72
N GLY A 414 16.05 24.56 18.56
CA GLY A 414 16.85 25.55 17.86
C GLY A 414 16.87 25.30 16.36
N ASP A 415 17.54 26.18 15.60
CA ASP A 415 17.65 26.04 14.14
C ASP A 415 18.50 24.81 13.75
N HIS A 416 17.90 23.87 13.05
CA HIS A 416 18.56 22.68 12.52
C HIS A 416 17.70 22.02 11.41
N LEU A 417 18.30 21.10 10.67
CA LEU A 417 17.60 20.18 9.80
C LEU A 417 17.36 18.87 10.53
N HIS A 418 16.10 18.44 10.67
CA HIS A 418 15.80 17.04 10.93
C HIS A 418 15.70 16.29 9.59
N TYR A 419 16.60 15.32 9.41
CA TYR A 419 16.69 14.53 8.19
C TYR A 419 16.50 13.04 8.47
N THR A 420 15.70 12.35 7.66
CA THR A 420 15.60 10.90 7.71
C THR A 420 15.43 10.28 6.31
N MET A 421 15.87 9.03 6.17
CA MET A 421 15.55 8.18 5.03
C MET A 421 14.37 7.29 5.38
N LEU A 422 13.59 6.92 4.36
CA LEU A 422 12.49 5.99 4.51
C LEU A 422 12.58 4.89 3.45
N VAL A 423 12.13 3.70 3.84
CA VAL A 423 11.90 2.58 2.93
C VAL A 423 10.44 2.18 3.04
N HIS A 424 9.69 2.39 1.96
CA HIS A 424 8.23 2.22 1.91
C HIS A 424 7.53 2.91 3.10
N GLY A 425 7.85 4.19 3.34
CA GLY A 425 7.26 5.00 4.39
C GLY A 425 7.73 4.68 5.82
N ARG A 426 8.69 3.77 5.98
CA ARG A 426 9.28 3.39 7.27
C ARG A 426 10.62 4.07 7.46
N MET A 427 10.78 4.81 8.55
CA MET A 427 12.00 5.55 8.84
C MET A 427 13.15 4.60 9.13
N VAL A 428 14.27 4.82 8.45
CA VAL A 428 15.50 4.02 8.54
C VAL A 428 16.71 4.92 8.78
N ASN A 429 17.79 4.31 9.22
CA ASN A 429 19.02 5.03 9.53
C ASN A 429 19.65 5.66 8.28
N PRO A 430 19.75 6.99 8.20
CA PRO A 430 20.30 7.68 7.04
C PRO A 430 21.79 7.42 6.78
N ILE A 431 22.57 7.07 7.80
CA ILE A 431 24.02 6.97 7.70
C ILE A 431 24.49 5.94 6.65
N GLU A 432 23.70 4.87 6.43
CA GLU A 432 23.98 3.85 5.42
C GLU A 432 23.94 4.46 4.01
N TRP A 433 23.00 5.37 3.77
CA TRP A 433 22.78 6.03 2.49
C TRP A 433 23.82 7.12 2.16
N TRP A 434 24.61 7.54 3.15
CA TRP A 434 25.70 8.50 2.99
C TRP A 434 27.02 7.82 2.59
N ASP A 435 27.10 6.50 2.74
CA ASP A 435 28.29 5.70 2.49
C ASP A 435 28.27 5.12 1.07
N SER A 436 29.19 5.57 0.20
CA SER A 436 29.32 5.07 -1.17
C SER A 436 29.69 3.59 -1.22
N HIS A 437 30.45 3.11 -0.24
CA HIS A 437 30.81 1.70 -0.14
C HIS A 437 29.58 0.82 0.17
N TRP A 438 28.73 1.29 1.09
CA TRP A 438 27.48 0.60 1.38
C TRP A 438 26.56 0.55 0.14
N ILE A 439 26.41 1.67 -0.58
CA ILE A 439 25.62 1.74 -1.82
C ILE A 439 26.15 0.77 -2.87
N ASP A 440 27.48 0.73 -3.08
CA ASP A 440 28.08 -0.19 -4.04
C ASP A 440 27.85 -1.64 -3.64
N ASP A 441 28.17 -2.02 -2.40
CA ASP A 441 28.10 -3.40 -1.93
C ASP A 441 26.66 -3.94 -1.79
N ARG A 442 25.76 -3.11 -1.28
CA ARG A 442 24.40 -3.56 -0.97
C ARG A 442 23.43 -3.43 -2.13
N ILE A 443 23.70 -2.51 -3.07
CA ILE A 443 22.78 -2.16 -4.12
C ILE A 443 23.39 -2.44 -5.49
N LEU A 444 24.41 -1.68 -5.90
CA LEU A 444 24.91 -1.72 -7.27
C LEU A 444 25.56 -3.06 -7.64
N ARG A 445 26.35 -3.65 -6.74
CA ARG A 445 26.98 -4.97 -6.97
C ARG A 445 25.94 -6.06 -7.19
N LYS A 446 24.85 -6.06 -6.41
CA LYS A 446 23.75 -7.02 -6.57
C LYS A 446 23.00 -6.84 -7.90
N LEU A 447 22.77 -5.59 -8.31
CA LEU A 447 22.13 -5.28 -9.59
C LEU A 447 23.04 -5.65 -10.79
N ARG A 448 24.35 -5.40 -10.70
CA ARG A 448 25.32 -5.78 -11.73
C ARG A 448 25.52 -7.30 -11.83
N GLY A 449 25.30 -8.02 -10.74
CA GLY A 449 25.45 -9.48 -10.67
C GLY A 449 24.31 -10.27 -11.32
N VAL A 450 23.21 -9.63 -11.71
CA VAL A 450 22.08 -10.26 -12.38
C VAL A 450 21.96 -9.71 -13.80
N LYS A 451 21.81 -10.62 -14.76
CA LYS A 451 21.67 -10.30 -16.19
C LYS A 451 20.32 -10.78 -16.72
#